data_aa43ddc018edd38bbec6f5a2ea2a5e4c
#
_entry.id   aa43ddc018edd38bbec6f5a2ea2a5e4c
#
_cell.length_a   1.000
_cell.length_b   1.000
_cell.length_c   1.000
_cell.angle_alpha   90.00
_cell.angle_beta   90.00
_cell.angle_gamma   90.00
#
_symmetry.space_group_name_H-M   'P 1'
#
loop_
_entity.id
_entity.type
_entity.pdbx_description
1 polymer ?
#
loop_
_entity_poly.entity_id
_entity_poly.type
_entity_poly.pdbx_seq_one_letter_code
_entity_poly.pdbx_strand_id
1 'polypeptide(L)'
;MTTELKVMVGIPGSGKSTWVKQEVARIEEEHRTTCVVSRDFVRQSILTDRDSYFDKEVEVFDEFVRQINEAMELGIDVVFADATHISPASRAKLLGRLIADPHTKLTFEVIDVPVETALERNAQRTGVARIPDSAIKKMKKGFSIPTEKEFPKTNWGFSNIEVRVYH
;
A
#
# COMPACT_ATOMS: atom_id res chain seq x y z
N MET A 1 -21.05 2.28 -11.15
CA MET A 1 -19.67 2.82 -11.13
C MET A 1 -18.75 1.78 -10.56
N THR A 2 -17.59 1.64 -11.13
CA THR A 2 -16.61 0.64 -10.71
C THR A 2 -15.52 1.32 -9.88
N THR A 3 -15.32 0.84 -8.66
CA THR A 3 -14.17 1.24 -7.83
C THR A 3 -12.89 0.63 -8.40
N GLU A 4 -11.81 1.40 -8.39
CA GLU A 4 -10.47 0.89 -8.60
C GLU A 4 -9.73 0.84 -7.25
N LEU A 5 -9.16 -0.30 -6.93
CA LEU A 5 -8.25 -0.42 -5.79
C LEU A 5 -6.81 -0.45 -6.28
N LYS A 6 -6.02 0.53 -5.89
CA LYS A 6 -4.60 0.62 -6.19
C LYS A 6 -3.79 0.24 -4.96
N VAL A 7 -3.14 -0.91 -5.03
CA VAL A 7 -2.28 -1.43 -3.95
C VAL A 7 -0.84 -1.03 -4.26
N MET A 8 -0.27 -0.18 -3.42
CA MET A 8 1.13 0.25 -3.56
C MET A 8 2.08 -0.88 -3.17
N VAL A 9 3.16 -1.03 -3.91
CA VAL A 9 4.23 -1.98 -3.63
C VAL A 9 5.57 -1.27 -3.72
N GLY A 10 6.36 -1.34 -2.66
CA GLY A 10 7.69 -0.74 -2.63
C GLY A 10 8.22 -0.61 -1.21
N ILE A 11 9.54 -0.57 -1.09
CA ILE A 11 10.20 -0.41 0.21
C ILE A 11 9.97 1.01 0.78
N PRO A 12 10.13 1.20 2.10
CA PRO A 12 10.10 2.56 2.67
C PRO A 12 11.15 3.45 1.98
N GLY A 13 10.78 4.70 1.70
CA GLY A 13 11.65 5.64 1.00
C GLY A 13 11.68 5.49 -0.53
N SER A 14 10.86 4.62 -1.10
CA SER A 14 10.79 4.43 -2.56
C SER A 14 10.09 5.56 -3.32
N GLY A 15 9.30 6.40 -2.62
CA GLY A 15 8.53 7.48 -3.24
C GLY A 15 7.05 7.14 -3.47
N LYS A 16 6.54 6.07 -2.88
CA LYS A 16 5.12 5.67 -2.99
C LYS A 16 4.16 6.82 -2.65
N SER A 17 4.33 7.45 -1.50
CA SER A 17 3.42 8.51 -1.05
C SER A 17 3.47 9.74 -1.95
N THR A 18 4.62 10.07 -2.52
CA THR A 18 4.76 11.14 -3.51
C THR A 18 4.01 10.80 -4.80
N TRP A 19 4.18 9.58 -5.29
CA TRP A 19 3.46 9.09 -6.47
C TRP A 19 1.94 9.11 -6.23
N VAL A 20 1.48 8.65 -5.06
CA VAL A 20 0.05 8.66 -4.69
C VAL A 20 -0.51 10.08 -4.71
N LYS A 21 0.20 11.06 -4.13
CA LYS A 21 -0.25 12.46 -4.16
C LYS A 21 -0.42 13.02 -5.56
N GLN A 22 0.51 12.72 -6.46
CA GLN A 22 0.45 13.16 -7.85
C GLN A 22 -0.73 12.50 -8.58
N GLU A 23 -0.95 11.22 -8.35
CA GLU A 23 -2.03 10.46 -8.95
C GLU A 23 -3.41 10.90 -8.43
N VAL A 24 -3.53 11.17 -7.13
CA VAL A 24 -4.74 11.75 -6.53
C VAL A 24 -5.11 13.07 -7.21
N ALA A 25 -4.15 13.99 -7.34
CA ALA A 25 -4.39 15.27 -7.99
C ALA A 25 -4.90 15.09 -9.43
N ARG A 26 -4.29 14.18 -10.19
CA ARG A 26 -4.70 13.87 -11.55
C ARG A 26 -6.14 13.32 -11.64
N ILE A 27 -6.47 12.38 -10.75
CA ILE A 27 -7.80 11.75 -10.71
C ILE A 27 -8.88 12.76 -10.31
N GLU A 28 -8.58 13.62 -9.35
CA GLU A 28 -9.51 14.65 -8.88
C GLU A 28 -9.77 15.74 -9.93
N GLU A 29 -8.79 16.04 -10.80
CA GLU A 29 -8.99 16.90 -11.98
C GLU A 29 -10.00 16.29 -12.96
N GLU A 30 -10.13 14.97 -12.97
CA GLU A 30 -11.16 14.26 -13.77
C GLU A 30 -12.53 14.19 -13.06
N HIS A 31 -12.70 14.92 -11.94
CA HIS A 31 -13.91 14.91 -11.10
C HIS A 31 -14.26 13.52 -10.52
N ARG A 32 -13.27 12.70 -10.26
CA ARG A 32 -13.42 11.39 -9.62
C ARG A 32 -12.99 11.46 -8.16
N THR A 33 -13.68 10.72 -7.31
CA THR A 33 -13.40 10.67 -5.88
C THR A 33 -12.21 9.76 -5.56
N THR A 34 -11.43 10.14 -4.56
CA THR A 34 -10.27 9.37 -4.10
C THR A 34 -10.30 9.16 -2.59
N CYS A 35 -9.71 8.08 -2.14
CA CYS A 35 -9.43 7.83 -0.73
C CYS A 35 -8.05 7.17 -0.60
N VAL A 36 -7.17 7.76 0.19
CA VAL A 36 -5.85 7.19 0.48
C VAL A 36 -5.86 6.61 1.88
N VAL A 37 -5.68 5.30 1.99
CA VAL A 37 -5.47 4.62 3.26
C VAL A 37 -3.99 4.33 3.40
N SER A 38 -3.32 5.06 4.27
CA SER A 38 -1.90 4.94 4.55
C SER A 38 -1.67 4.14 5.83
N ARG A 39 -0.94 3.03 5.71
CA ARG A 39 -0.60 2.21 6.89
C ARG A 39 0.26 2.97 7.90
N ASP A 40 1.16 3.83 7.43
CA ASP A 40 1.96 4.66 8.31
C ASP A 40 1.12 5.70 9.06
N PHE A 41 0.14 6.28 8.40
CA PHE A 41 -0.80 7.20 9.03
C PHE A 41 -1.66 6.49 10.09
N VAL A 42 -2.16 5.28 9.77
CA VAL A 42 -2.88 4.43 10.73
C VAL A 42 -2.00 4.11 11.93
N ARG A 43 -0.73 3.74 11.70
CA ARG A 43 0.23 3.46 12.77
C ARG A 43 0.43 4.65 13.67
N GLN A 44 0.62 5.84 13.13
CA GLN A 44 0.78 7.06 13.90
C GLN A 44 -0.45 7.39 14.76
N SER A 45 -1.65 7.04 14.31
CA SER A 45 -2.89 7.24 15.07
C SER A 45 -3.07 6.26 16.24
N ILE A 46 -2.44 5.09 16.17
CA ILE A 46 -2.55 4.01 17.17
C ILE A 46 -1.38 4.03 18.16
N LEU A 47 -0.15 4.27 17.68
CA LEU A 47 1.04 4.28 18.54
C LEU A 47 1.05 5.49 19.48
N THR A 48 1.55 5.26 20.69
CA THR A 48 1.82 6.28 21.69
C THR A 48 3.33 6.51 21.82
N ASP A 49 3.75 7.53 22.59
CA ASP A 49 5.17 7.85 22.83
C ASP A 49 5.95 6.71 23.50
N ARG A 50 5.24 5.74 24.10
CA ARG A 50 5.82 4.58 24.77
C ARG A 50 6.01 3.39 23.85
N ASP A 51 5.43 3.43 22.65
CA ASP A 51 5.48 2.32 21.71
C ASP A 51 6.68 2.43 20.78
N SER A 52 7.26 1.28 20.42
CA SER A 52 8.17 1.17 19.28
C SER A 52 7.39 1.02 17.99
N TYR A 53 8.05 1.28 16.86
CA TYR A 53 7.41 1.34 15.53
C TYR A 53 6.54 0.12 15.20
N PHE A 54 6.98 -1.09 15.57
CA PHE A 54 6.29 -2.34 15.21
C PHE A 54 5.46 -2.97 16.35
N ASP A 55 5.23 -2.26 17.45
CA ASP A 55 4.61 -2.86 18.65
C ASP A 55 3.15 -3.26 18.47
N LYS A 56 2.40 -2.58 17.61
CA LYS A 56 0.95 -2.81 17.42
C LYS A 56 0.58 -3.18 16.00
N GLU A 57 1.40 -3.99 15.35
CA GLU A 57 1.23 -4.32 13.93
C GLU A 57 -0.10 -5.03 13.61
N VAL A 58 -0.60 -5.88 14.51
CA VAL A 58 -1.91 -6.53 14.32
C VAL A 58 -3.03 -5.51 14.30
N GLU A 59 -3.06 -4.60 15.27
CA GLU A 59 -4.07 -3.53 15.36
C GLU A 59 -3.96 -2.56 14.17
N VAL A 60 -2.74 -2.20 13.78
CA VAL A 60 -2.48 -1.34 12.63
C VAL A 60 -2.99 -1.99 11.34
N PHE A 61 -2.71 -3.27 11.14
CA PHE A 61 -3.17 -4.00 9.97
C PHE A 61 -4.70 -4.14 9.93
N ASP A 62 -5.32 -4.49 11.06
CA ASP A 62 -6.77 -4.61 11.15
C ASP A 62 -7.48 -3.28 10.81
N GLU A 63 -7.00 -2.17 11.33
CA GLU A 63 -7.55 -0.85 11.04
C GLU A 63 -7.30 -0.42 9.59
N PHE A 64 -6.12 -0.71 9.05
CA PHE A 64 -5.79 -0.47 7.65
C PHE A 64 -6.76 -1.19 6.71
N VAL A 65 -7.00 -2.48 6.95
CA VAL A 65 -7.96 -3.29 6.18
C VAL A 65 -9.38 -2.75 6.32
N ARG A 66 -9.78 -2.40 7.54
CA ARG A 66 -11.11 -1.84 7.82
C ARG A 66 -11.38 -0.58 7.00
N GLN A 67 -10.42 0.34 6.98
CA GLN A 67 -10.56 1.59 6.22
C GLN A 67 -10.62 1.36 4.71
N ILE A 68 -9.84 0.42 4.17
CA ILE A 68 -9.90 0.08 2.74
C ILE A 68 -11.27 -0.48 2.39
N ASN A 69 -11.76 -1.45 3.16
CA ASN A 69 -13.08 -2.05 2.93
C ASN A 69 -14.20 -1.01 3.01
N GLU A 70 -14.15 -0.12 4.00
CA GLU A 70 -15.13 0.96 4.15
C GLU A 70 -15.11 1.90 2.94
N ALA A 71 -13.95 2.31 2.46
CA ALA A 71 -13.83 3.19 1.29
C ALA A 71 -14.40 2.53 0.02
N MET A 72 -14.15 1.24 -0.17
CA MET A 72 -14.74 0.49 -1.28
C MET A 72 -16.26 0.37 -1.16
N GLU A 73 -16.76 0.08 0.02
CA GLU A 73 -18.20 -0.02 0.30
C GLU A 73 -18.94 1.32 0.06
N LEU A 74 -18.31 2.43 0.39
CA LEU A 74 -18.82 3.78 0.12
C LEU A 74 -18.83 4.16 -1.36
N GLY A 75 -18.29 3.32 -2.24
CA GLY A 75 -18.28 3.56 -3.68
C GLY A 75 -17.32 4.67 -4.13
N ILE A 76 -16.23 4.89 -3.38
CA ILE A 76 -15.15 5.79 -3.80
C ILE A 76 -14.60 5.30 -5.14
N ASP A 77 -14.38 6.20 -6.10
CA ASP A 77 -13.94 5.82 -7.45
C ASP A 77 -12.57 5.17 -7.46
N VAL A 78 -11.61 5.72 -6.70
CA VAL A 78 -10.25 5.17 -6.58
C VAL A 78 -9.81 5.15 -5.13
N VAL A 79 -9.50 3.97 -4.63
CA VAL A 79 -8.96 3.74 -3.28
C VAL A 79 -7.49 3.34 -3.39
N PHE A 80 -6.63 4.00 -2.63
CA PHE A 80 -5.21 3.66 -2.54
C PHE A 80 -4.92 2.96 -1.23
N ALA A 81 -4.31 1.78 -1.31
CA ALA A 81 -3.76 1.06 -0.16
C ALA A 81 -2.25 1.31 -0.10
N ASP A 82 -1.84 2.33 0.65
CA ASP A 82 -0.45 2.78 0.72
C ASP A 82 0.27 2.10 1.89
N ALA A 83 0.99 1.04 1.56
CA ALA A 83 1.91 0.30 2.44
C ALA A 83 3.00 -0.36 1.58
N THR A 84 3.89 -1.12 2.19
CA THR A 84 5.03 -1.71 1.46
C THR A 84 4.66 -2.90 0.57
N HIS A 85 3.81 -3.81 1.04
CA HIS A 85 3.33 -5.00 0.31
C HIS A 85 4.41 -5.72 -0.51
N ILE A 86 5.60 -5.87 0.07
CA ILE A 86 6.83 -6.26 -0.65
C ILE A 86 6.93 -7.73 -1.02
N SER A 87 6.17 -8.60 -0.37
CA SER A 87 6.26 -10.06 -0.57
C SER A 87 4.93 -10.67 -1.00
N PRO A 88 4.95 -11.84 -1.66
CA PRO A 88 3.73 -12.57 -1.97
C PRO A 88 2.87 -12.84 -0.73
N ALA A 89 3.49 -13.19 0.39
CA ALA A 89 2.79 -13.46 1.65
C ALA A 89 2.06 -12.22 2.18
N SER A 90 2.70 -11.04 2.14
CA SER A 90 2.07 -9.79 2.59
C SER A 90 0.91 -9.38 1.70
N ARG A 91 1.04 -9.58 0.39
CA ARG A 91 -0.04 -9.32 -0.58
C ARG A 91 -1.21 -10.28 -0.39
N ALA A 92 -0.95 -11.58 -0.25
CA ALA A 92 -1.98 -12.58 0.00
C ALA A 92 -2.71 -12.31 1.32
N LYS A 93 -2.00 -11.90 2.37
CA LYS A 93 -2.57 -11.52 3.65
C LYS A 93 -3.54 -10.34 3.52
N LEU A 94 -3.18 -9.32 2.73
CA LEU A 94 -4.07 -8.21 2.46
C LEU A 94 -5.31 -8.67 1.67
N LEU A 95 -5.10 -9.32 0.53
CA LEU A 95 -6.19 -9.72 -0.37
C LEU A 95 -7.18 -10.67 0.30
N GLY A 96 -6.71 -11.56 1.17
CA GLY A 96 -7.56 -12.47 1.94
C GLY A 96 -8.46 -11.79 2.98
N ARG A 97 -8.17 -10.54 3.34
CA ARG A 97 -8.94 -9.74 4.30
C ARG A 97 -9.84 -8.69 3.64
N LEU A 98 -9.64 -8.41 2.36
CA LEU A 98 -10.47 -7.45 1.64
C LEU A 98 -11.81 -8.08 1.24
N ILE A 99 -12.86 -7.26 1.32
CA ILE A 99 -14.19 -7.63 0.82
C ILE A 99 -14.23 -7.25 -0.65
N ALA A 100 -13.86 -8.22 -1.49
CA ALA A 100 -13.77 -8.01 -2.93
C ALA A 100 -15.16 -7.91 -3.57
N ASP A 101 -15.25 -7.04 -4.55
CA ASP A 101 -16.41 -6.89 -5.42
C ASP A 101 -16.02 -7.30 -6.84
N PRO A 102 -16.82 -8.14 -7.54
CA PRO A 102 -16.52 -8.54 -8.92
C PRO A 102 -16.53 -7.37 -9.93
N HIS A 103 -16.97 -6.19 -9.52
CA HIS A 103 -16.88 -4.97 -10.31
C HIS A 103 -15.67 -4.11 -9.96
N THR A 104 -14.93 -4.44 -8.90
CA THR A 104 -13.73 -3.70 -8.50
C THR A 104 -12.51 -4.22 -9.23
N LYS A 105 -11.80 -3.32 -9.92
CA LYS A 105 -10.49 -3.60 -10.50
C LYS A 105 -9.41 -3.38 -9.45
N LEU A 106 -8.45 -4.31 -9.36
CA LEU A 106 -7.26 -4.16 -8.53
C LEU A 106 -6.04 -3.95 -9.40
N THR A 107 -5.22 -2.96 -9.06
CA THR A 107 -3.92 -2.73 -9.68
C THR A 107 -2.83 -2.68 -8.61
N PHE A 108 -1.79 -3.48 -8.76
CA PHE A 108 -0.56 -3.30 -8.03
C PHE A 108 0.28 -2.21 -8.70
N GLU A 109 0.53 -1.13 -7.99
CA GLU A 109 1.38 -0.02 -8.44
C GLU A 109 2.74 -0.18 -7.75
N VAL A 110 3.72 -0.67 -8.50
CA VAL A 110 5.04 -1.05 -7.98
C VAL A 110 6.02 0.08 -8.20
N ILE A 111 6.55 0.65 -7.12
CA ILE A 111 7.61 1.65 -7.15
C ILE A 111 8.92 0.95 -6.78
N ASP A 112 9.70 0.63 -7.79
CA ASP A 112 10.97 -0.09 -7.64
C ASP A 112 12.16 0.88 -7.74
N VAL A 113 12.88 1.03 -6.64
CA VAL A 113 14.06 1.90 -6.56
C VAL A 113 15.25 1.14 -5.96
N PRO A 114 16.48 1.55 -6.27
CA PRO A 114 17.67 1.02 -5.58
C PRO A 114 17.57 1.26 -4.06
N VAL A 115 18.10 0.33 -3.28
CA VAL A 115 18.09 0.46 -1.81
C VAL A 115 18.82 1.72 -1.34
N GLU A 116 19.87 2.12 -2.03
CA GLU A 116 20.64 3.34 -1.74
C GLU A 116 19.76 4.60 -1.80
N THR A 117 18.92 4.70 -2.83
CA THR A 117 17.96 5.81 -2.98
C THR A 117 16.97 5.85 -1.81
N ALA A 118 16.45 4.69 -1.43
CA ALA A 118 15.53 4.59 -0.30
C ALA A 118 16.19 4.97 1.03
N LEU A 119 17.43 4.55 1.25
CA LEU A 119 18.20 4.90 2.45
C LEU A 119 18.50 6.39 2.55
N GLU A 120 18.89 7.03 1.45
CA GLU A 120 19.11 8.49 1.38
C GLU A 120 17.85 9.26 1.75
N ARG A 121 16.71 8.87 1.20
CA ARG A 121 15.41 9.51 1.52
C ARG A 121 15.00 9.28 2.97
N ASN A 122 15.21 8.07 3.49
CA ASN A 122 14.93 7.73 4.88
C ASN A 122 15.79 8.54 5.86
N ALA A 123 17.05 8.82 5.52
CA ALA A 123 17.96 9.62 6.34
C ALA A 123 17.47 11.06 6.55
N GLN A 124 16.62 11.57 5.65
CA GLN A 124 16.03 12.91 5.77
C GLN A 124 14.77 12.93 6.64
N ARG A 125 14.24 11.78 7.02
CA ARG A 125 13.08 11.66 7.90
C ARG A 125 13.49 11.83 9.37
N THR A 126 12.55 12.27 10.20
CA THR A 126 12.75 12.49 11.63
C THR A 126 11.69 11.76 12.46
N GLY A 127 12.01 11.49 13.72
CA GLY A 127 11.09 10.86 14.66
C GLY A 127 10.64 9.45 14.22
N VAL A 128 9.38 9.13 14.47
CA VAL A 128 8.80 7.82 14.16
C VAL A 128 8.69 7.53 12.67
N ALA A 129 8.76 8.56 11.82
CA ALA A 129 8.76 8.37 10.37
C ALA A 129 10.06 7.78 9.83
N ARG A 130 11.16 7.92 10.58
CA ARG A 130 12.46 7.34 10.23
C ARG A 130 12.51 5.88 10.67
N ILE A 131 12.73 5.00 9.72
CA ILE A 131 12.83 3.56 9.93
C ILE A 131 14.31 3.18 10.05
N PRO A 132 14.68 2.20 10.90
CA PRO A 132 16.06 1.71 10.93
C PRO A 132 16.54 1.25 9.55
N ASP A 133 17.76 1.64 9.18
CA ASP A 133 18.34 1.28 7.88
C ASP A 133 18.40 -0.23 7.66
N SER A 134 18.66 -0.99 8.74
CA SER A 134 18.66 -2.46 8.70
C SER A 134 17.30 -3.04 8.29
N ALA A 135 16.20 -2.42 8.72
CA ALA A 135 14.85 -2.84 8.34
C ALA A 135 14.60 -2.60 6.84
N ILE A 136 15.03 -1.45 6.31
CA ILE A 136 14.90 -1.14 4.86
C ILE A 136 15.71 -2.14 4.03
N LYS A 137 16.95 -2.42 4.42
CA LYS A 137 17.81 -3.41 3.76
C LYS A 137 17.18 -4.80 3.77
N LYS A 138 16.61 -5.21 4.90
CA LYS A 138 15.89 -6.49 5.02
C LYS A 138 14.66 -6.52 4.11
N MET A 139 13.90 -5.44 4.07
CA MET A 139 12.72 -5.33 3.20
C MET A 139 13.11 -5.39 1.72
N LYS A 140 14.21 -4.78 1.32
CA LYS A 140 14.70 -4.87 -0.07
C LYS A 140 15.07 -6.31 -0.45
N LYS A 141 15.66 -7.08 0.45
CA LYS A 141 15.94 -8.50 0.22
C LYS A 141 14.68 -9.34 0.05
N GLY A 142 13.60 -9.00 0.77
CA GLY A 142 12.31 -9.66 0.68
C GLY A 142 11.39 -9.11 -0.42
N PHE A 143 11.82 -8.07 -1.11
CA PHE A 143 11.02 -7.42 -2.15
C PHE A 143 10.92 -8.29 -3.40
N SER A 144 9.69 -8.43 -3.89
CA SER A 144 9.42 -9.01 -5.20
C SER A 144 8.30 -8.27 -5.90
N ILE A 145 8.40 -8.21 -7.22
CA ILE A 145 7.32 -7.69 -8.07
C ILE A 145 6.20 -8.73 -8.11
N PRO A 146 4.92 -8.35 -7.93
CA PRO A 146 3.80 -9.28 -8.08
C PRO A 146 3.80 -9.97 -9.45
N THR A 147 3.50 -11.26 -9.45
CA THR A 147 3.40 -12.05 -10.68
C THR A 147 2.04 -12.76 -10.74
N GLU A 148 1.64 -13.17 -11.94
CA GLU A 148 0.39 -13.91 -12.18
C GLU A 148 0.29 -15.20 -11.36
N LYS A 149 1.41 -15.77 -10.95
CA LYS A 149 1.45 -16.97 -10.08
C LYS A 149 0.82 -16.75 -8.72
N GLU A 150 0.76 -15.48 -8.27
CA GLU A 150 0.11 -15.09 -7.01
C GLU A 150 -1.41 -14.97 -7.14
N PHE A 151 -1.93 -14.92 -8.38
CA PHE A 151 -3.33 -14.63 -8.62
C PHE A 151 -4.08 -15.93 -8.93
N PRO A 152 -5.03 -16.33 -8.04
CA PRO A 152 -5.88 -17.47 -8.33
C PRO A 152 -6.80 -17.16 -9.53
N LYS A 153 -7.36 -18.20 -10.16
CA LYS A 153 -8.31 -18.03 -11.27
C LYS A 153 -9.51 -17.14 -10.93
N THR A 154 -9.84 -17.05 -9.64
CA THR A 154 -10.92 -16.22 -9.11
C THR A 154 -10.51 -14.75 -8.92
N ASN A 155 -9.25 -14.38 -9.16
CA ASN A 155 -8.69 -13.05 -8.89
C ASN A 155 -9.04 -12.51 -7.49
N TRP A 156 -9.03 -13.39 -6.47
CA TRP A 156 -9.43 -13.03 -5.10
C TRP A 156 -10.83 -12.39 -5.01
N GLY A 157 -11.69 -12.57 -6.02
CA GLY A 157 -13.02 -11.98 -6.13
C GLY A 157 -13.09 -10.63 -6.83
N PHE A 158 -11.96 -10.08 -7.29
CA PHE A 158 -11.92 -8.84 -8.08
C PHE A 158 -12.21 -9.11 -9.56
N SER A 159 -12.66 -8.08 -10.29
CA SER A 159 -12.95 -8.20 -11.72
C SER A 159 -11.70 -8.46 -12.56
N ASN A 160 -10.60 -7.85 -12.18
CA ASN A 160 -9.30 -7.95 -12.84
C ASN A 160 -8.18 -7.58 -11.89
N ILE A 161 -6.99 -8.16 -12.09
CA ILE A 161 -5.77 -7.78 -11.37
C ILE A 161 -4.70 -7.41 -12.40
N GLU A 162 -4.16 -6.21 -12.30
CA GLU A 162 -3.07 -5.71 -13.13
C GLU A 162 -1.84 -5.39 -12.28
N VAL A 163 -0.67 -5.40 -12.91
CA VAL A 163 0.60 -5.00 -12.29
C VAL A 163 1.24 -3.92 -13.16
N ARG A 164 1.57 -2.79 -12.57
CA ARG A 164 2.31 -1.70 -13.22
C ARG A 164 3.58 -1.42 -12.43
N VAL A 165 4.70 -1.29 -13.13
CA VAL A 165 6.01 -1.11 -12.51
C VAL A 165 6.62 0.22 -12.94
N TYR A 166 7.10 0.97 -11.97
CA TYR A 166 7.78 2.27 -12.14
C TYR A 166 9.18 2.19 -11.51
N HIS A 167 10.15 2.72 -12.20
CA HIS A 167 11.54 2.75 -11.76
C HIS A 167 12.03 4.16 -11.39
#